data_2562e9964603d5624fbead943c0e1cb9
#
_entry.id   2562e9964603d5624fbead943c0e1cb9
#
_cell.length_a   1.000
_cell.length_b   1.000
_cell.length_c   1.000
_cell.angle_alpha   90.00
_cell.angle_beta   90.00
_cell.angle_gamma   90.00
#
_symmetry.space_group_name_H-M   'P 1'
#
loop_
_entity.id
_entity.type
_entity.pdbx_description
1 polymer ?
#
loop_
_entity_poly.entity_id
_entity_poly.type
_entity_poly.pdbx_seq_one_letter_code
_entity_poly.pdbx_strand_id
1 'polypeptide(L)'
;YCLNIHPGESLAAVRDAVTTHAAAVKARVSPASAYPLGLRLSAVAAHELHASPKVLNDFAELLSGNDLTVSCINGFPYGTFHGTAVKTAVYSPDWSTPERLAYTGRLAELLAALLPDGATGNISTVPLGYKRRREEEKGRKEEGRGRREEIEDQRMTVCVRQLAVMAEFLDDLSVRKGRDIVLALEPEPDCLLETTDDVIRWFEDELLHQGIRWLSGNGRRSRGEAEALLRRRIGLCLDTCHFAVAFEDPLTALIRFESACLRVARIQLSAALRATVSEDSL
;
A
#
# COMPACT_ATOMS: atom_id res chain seq x y z
N TYR A 1 11.16 7.49 -9.54
CA TYR A 1 10.18 7.35 -10.62
C TYR A 1 9.31 6.13 -10.39
N CYS A 2 7.97 6.26 -10.52
CA CYS A 2 7.03 5.17 -10.30
C CYS A 2 6.43 4.66 -11.61
N LEU A 3 6.33 3.32 -11.75
CA LEU A 3 5.73 2.68 -12.92
C LEU A 3 4.19 2.62 -12.90
N ASN A 4 3.54 3.05 -11.84
CA ASN A 4 2.07 3.07 -11.76
C ASN A 4 1.37 3.97 -12.80
N ILE A 5 2.10 4.85 -13.46
CA ILE A 5 1.58 5.66 -14.59
C ILE A 5 1.55 4.91 -15.92
N HIS A 6 2.14 3.72 -15.99
CA HIS A 6 2.18 2.88 -17.20
C HIS A 6 1.34 1.61 -17.05
N PRO A 7 0.80 1.06 -18.15
CA PRO A 7 0.26 -0.29 -18.14
C PRO A 7 1.29 -1.31 -17.65
N GLY A 8 0.88 -2.31 -16.89
CA GLY A 8 1.79 -3.28 -16.27
C GLY A 8 1.04 -4.45 -15.64
N GLU A 9 0.00 -4.96 -16.30
CA GLU A 9 -0.81 -6.06 -15.81
C GLU A 9 -0.10 -7.42 -15.93
N SER A 10 0.80 -7.60 -16.89
CA SER A 10 1.65 -8.79 -17.06
C SER A 10 3.12 -8.46 -16.81
N LEU A 11 3.93 -9.47 -16.50
CA LEU A 11 5.38 -9.29 -16.34
C LEU A 11 6.03 -8.77 -17.65
N ALA A 12 5.53 -9.19 -18.81
CA ALA A 12 6.01 -8.69 -20.08
C ALA A 12 5.81 -7.17 -20.21
N ALA A 13 4.61 -6.66 -19.85
CA ALA A 13 4.33 -5.22 -19.86
C ALA A 13 5.19 -4.46 -18.84
N VAL A 14 5.45 -5.03 -17.67
CA VAL A 14 6.36 -4.44 -16.67
C VAL A 14 7.79 -4.35 -17.21
N ARG A 15 8.29 -5.41 -17.87
CA ARG A 15 9.63 -5.43 -18.50
C ARG A 15 9.75 -4.38 -19.61
N ASP A 16 8.72 -4.23 -20.44
CA ASP A 16 8.66 -3.21 -21.47
C ASP A 16 8.68 -1.78 -20.86
N ALA A 17 7.89 -1.54 -19.83
CA ALA A 17 7.90 -0.25 -19.11
C ALA A 17 9.26 0.08 -18.48
N VAL A 18 9.98 -0.92 -17.96
CA VAL A 18 11.35 -0.75 -17.43
C VAL A 18 12.31 -0.34 -18.55
N THR A 19 12.32 -1.05 -19.68
CA THR A 19 13.30 -0.82 -20.77
C THR A 19 12.98 0.42 -21.58
N THR A 20 11.70 0.73 -21.79
CA THR A 20 11.28 1.85 -22.64
C THR A 20 11.18 3.15 -21.86
N HIS A 21 10.51 3.13 -20.69
CA HIS A 21 10.19 4.36 -19.95
C HIS A 21 11.18 4.65 -18.81
N ALA A 22 11.40 3.67 -17.91
CA ALA A 22 12.27 3.90 -16.77
C ALA A 22 13.73 4.16 -17.22
N ALA A 23 14.23 3.40 -18.16
CA ALA A 23 15.57 3.58 -18.73
C ALA A 23 15.72 4.97 -19.41
N ALA A 24 14.70 5.43 -20.14
CA ALA A 24 14.72 6.76 -20.77
C ALA A 24 14.70 7.90 -19.75
N VAL A 25 13.92 7.76 -18.67
CA VAL A 25 13.90 8.73 -17.56
C VAL A 25 15.25 8.73 -16.85
N LYS A 26 15.78 7.56 -16.49
CA LYS A 26 17.11 7.40 -15.86
C LYS A 26 18.21 8.09 -16.68
N ALA A 27 18.24 7.86 -17.98
CA ALA A 27 19.25 8.44 -18.86
C ALA A 27 19.26 9.98 -18.84
N ARG A 28 18.10 10.62 -18.59
CA ARG A 28 17.97 12.07 -18.53
C ARG A 28 18.20 12.65 -17.14
N VAL A 29 17.70 11.96 -16.10
CA VAL A 29 17.63 12.51 -14.73
C VAL A 29 18.85 12.11 -13.90
N SER A 30 19.39 10.91 -14.14
CA SER A 30 20.52 10.35 -13.36
C SER A 30 21.47 9.56 -14.27
N PRO A 31 22.09 10.20 -15.29
CA PRO A 31 22.92 9.48 -16.27
C PRO A 31 24.12 8.76 -15.67
N ALA A 32 24.69 9.29 -14.59
CA ALA A 32 25.96 8.82 -14.00
C ALA A 32 25.79 7.93 -12.76
N SER A 33 24.59 7.69 -12.26
CA SER A 33 24.38 6.90 -11.05
C SER A 33 23.10 6.07 -11.14
N ALA A 34 23.04 5.02 -10.31
CA ALA A 34 21.87 4.17 -10.19
C ALA A 34 20.63 5.00 -9.80
N TYR A 35 19.50 4.64 -10.37
CA TYR A 35 18.26 5.41 -10.24
C TYR A 35 17.16 4.60 -9.55
N PRO A 36 16.54 5.13 -8.49
CA PRO A 36 15.49 4.42 -7.78
C PRO A 36 14.20 4.37 -8.59
N LEU A 37 13.67 3.15 -8.71
CA LEU A 37 12.43 2.83 -9.39
C LEU A 37 11.39 2.33 -8.39
N GLY A 38 10.21 2.94 -8.39
CA GLY A 38 9.03 2.39 -7.75
C GLY A 38 8.35 1.40 -8.70
N LEU A 39 8.38 0.12 -8.37
CA LEU A 39 7.68 -0.90 -9.15
C LEU A 39 6.18 -0.83 -8.90
N ARG A 40 5.41 -1.16 -9.94
CA ARG A 40 4.04 -1.62 -9.82
C ARG A 40 3.97 -3.04 -10.36
N LEU A 41 3.42 -3.94 -9.56
CA LEU A 41 3.20 -5.34 -9.97
C LEU A 41 1.73 -5.68 -9.69
N SER A 42 0.97 -6.03 -10.71
CA SER A 42 -0.35 -6.65 -10.52
C SER A 42 -0.22 -8.02 -9.87
N ALA A 43 -1.31 -8.62 -9.41
CA ALA A 43 -1.30 -9.98 -8.88
C ALA A 43 -0.79 -11.00 -9.90
N VAL A 44 -1.11 -10.80 -11.20
CA VAL A 44 -0.63 -11.64 -12.31
C VAL A 44 0.87 -11.46 -12.49
N ALA A 45 1.35 -10.23 -12.67
CA ALA A 45 2.77 -9.96 -12.84
C ALA A 45 3.62 -10.43 -11.64
N ALA A 46 3.10 -10.22 -10.42
CA ALA A 46 3.75 -10.71 -9.21
C ALA A 46 3.79 -12.25 -9.14
N HIS A 47 2.74 -12.92 -9.59
CA HIS A 47 2.71 -14.39 -9.67
C HIS A 47 3.72 -14.89 -10.71
N GLU A 48 3.75 -14.31 -11.89
CA GLU A 48 4.69 -14.65 -12.96
C GLU A 48 6.15 -14.44 -12.50
N LEU A 49 6.44 -13.31 -11.85
CA LEU A 49 7.78 -12.99 -11.35
C LEU A 49 8.23 -13.93 -10.21
N HIS A 50 7.28 -14.39 -9.40
CA HIS A 50 7.54 -15.31 -8.27
C HIS A 50 7.57 -16.79 -8.72
N ALA A 51 7.20 -17.10 -9.97
CA ALA A 51 7.00 -18.48 -10.44
C ALA A 51 8.30 -19.32 -10.39
N SER A 52 9.46 -18.70 -10.60
CA SER A 52 10.74 -19.40 -10.46
C SER A 52 11.90 -18.46 -10.15
N PRO A 53 12.96 -18.97 -9.48
CA PRO A 53 14.17 -18.19 -9.23
C PRO A 53 14.81 -17.64 -10.51
N LYS A 54 14.73 -18.39 -11.62
CA LYS A 54 15.28 -17.96 -12.92
C LYS A 54 14.57 -16.68 -13.41
N VAL A 55 13.24 -16.64 -13.40
CA VAL A 55 12.47 -15.47 -13.85
C VAL A 55 12.79 -14.24 -13.01
N LEU A 56 12.93 -14.42 -11.68
CA LEU A 56 13.29 -13.35 -10.76
C LEU A 56 14.73 -12.85 -11.01
N ASN A 57 15.69 -13.76 -11.22
CA ASN A 57 17.06 -13.38 -11.54
C ASN A 57 17.17 -12.66 -12.89
N ASP A 58 16.49 -13.16 -13.93
CA ASP A 58 16.43 -12.52 -15.26
C ASP A 58 15.83 -11.09 -15.16
N PHE A 59 14.91 -10.86 -14.22
CA PHE A 59 14.35 -9.52 -13.96
C PHE A 59 15.29 -8.63 -13.15
N ALA A 60 15.99 -9.17 -12.17
CA ALA A 60 17.02 -8.44 -11.42
C ALA A 60 18.19 -8.02 -12.33
N GLU A 61 18.60 -8.88 -13.26
CA GLU A 61 19.61 -8.57 -14.28
C GLU A 61 19.13 -7.48 -15.23
N LEU A 62 17.84 -7.49 -15.61
CA LEU A 62 17.25 -6.42 -16.41
C LEU A 62 17.32 -5.06 -15.70
N LEU A 63 17.00 -5.03 -14.40
CA LEU A 63 17.08 -3.80 -13.59
C LEU A 63 18.51 -3.30 -13.48
N SER A 64 19.45 -4.18 -13.10
CA SER A 64 20.86 -3.83 -12.94
C SER A 64 21.52 -3.42 -14.25
N GLY A 65 21.18 -4.09 -15.36
CA GLY A 65 21.66 -3.74 -16.70
C GLY A 65 21.18 -2.37 -17.21
N ASN A 66 20.09 -1.84 -16.64
CA ASN A 66 19.60 -0.48 -16.85
C ASN A 66 19.97 0.50 -15.73
N ASP A 67 20.82 0.06 -14.79
CA ASP A 67 21.30 0.85 -13.65
C ASP A 67 20.13 1.39 -12.79
N LEU A 68 19.14 0.52 -12.57
CA LEU A 68 17.93 0.77 -11.78
C LEU A 68 17.96 -0.01 -10.48
N THR A 69 17.52 0.61 -9.39
CA THR A 69 17.36 -0.02 -8.08
C THR A 69 15.90 0.02 -7.64
N VAL A 70 15.46 -0.97 -6.85
CA VAL A 70 14.08 -1.05 -6.36
C VAL A 70 14.08 -1.00 -4.84
N SER A 71 13.45 0.04 -4.29
CA SER A 71 13.23 0.17 -2.85
C SER A 71 11.75 0.25 -2.47
N CYS A 72 10.86 0.33 -3.46
CA CYS A 72 9.42 0.33 -3.18
C CYS A 72 8.62 -0.37 -4.26
N ILE A 73 7.51 -0.97 -3.83
CA ILE A 73 6.50 -1.54 -4.73
C ILE A 73 5.17 -0.85 -4.45
N ASN A 74 4.48 -0.41 -5.51
CA ASN A 74 3.08 -0.03 -5.43
C ASN A 74 2.23 -1.29 -5.51
N GLY A 75 1.74 -1.74 -4.36
CA GLY A 75 0.86 -2.90 -4.19
C GLY A 75 -0.61 -2.53 -4.03
N PHE A 76 -0.98 -1.28 -4.34
CA PHE A 76 -2.35 -0.82 -4.23
C PHE A 76 -3.27 -1.51 -5.26
N PRO A 77 -3.06 -1.37 -6.59
CA PRO A 77 -3.89 -2.05 -7.57
C PRO A 77 -3.54 -3.54 -7.66
N TYR A 78 -4.52 -4.38 -7.33
CA TYR A 78 -4.38 -5.84 -7.44
C TYR A 78 -4.49 -6.34 -8.88
N GLY A 79 -5.47 -5.83 -9.62
CA GLY A 79 -5.80 -6.24 -10.98
C GLY A 79 -5.48 -5.15 -12.01
N THR A 80 -6.31 -5.12 -13.07
CA THR A 80 -6.23 -4.14 -14.15
C THR A 80 -6.50 -2.74 -13.62
N PHE A 81 -5.61 -1.82 -13.97
CA PHE A 81 -5.67 -0.43 -13.49
C PHE A 81 -5.75 0.58 -14.65
N HIS A 82 -5.27 0.24 -15.83
CA HIS A 82 -5.25 1.09 -17.01
C HIS A 82 -6.22 0.60 -18.08
N GLY A 83 -6.75 1.54 -18.88
CA GLY A 83 -7.57 1.21 -20.05
C GLY A 83 -9.00 0.76 -19.76
N THR A 84 -9.43 0.75 -18.50
CA THR A 84 -10.79 0.40 -18.10
C THR A 84 -11.34 1.39 -17.07
N ALA A 85 -12.67 1.52 -17.00
CA ALA A 85 -13.34 2.30 -15.96
C ALA A 85 -13.30 1.53 -14.63
N VAL A 86 -12.18 1.59 -13.93
CA VAL A 86 -11.91 0.75 -12.74
C VAL A 86 -12.79 1.16 -11.57
N LYS A 87 -13.12 2.46 -11.45
CA LYS A 87 -13.93 3.02 -10.33
C LYS A 87 -13.53 2.40 -8.99
N THR A 88 -14.51 1.85 -8.25
CA THR A 88 -14.29 1.22 -6.93
C THR A 88 -13.64 -0.16 -6.97
N ALA A 89 -13.54 -0.80 -8.14
CA ALA A 89 -12.95 -2.14 -8.28
C ALA A 89 -11.44 -2.17 -7.99
N VAL A 90 -10.74 -1.02 -8.05
CA VAL A 90 -9.32 -0.92 -7.73
C VAL A 90 -9.02 -1.29 -6.26
N TYR A 91 -9.98 -1.06 -5.37
CA TYR A 91 -9.84 -1.36 -3.94
C TYR A 91 -10.06 -2.84 -3.60
N SER A 92 -10.49 -3.65 -4.56
CA SER A 92 -10.75 -5.08 -4.36
C SER A 92 -9.68 -5.95 -5.02
N PRO A 93 -9.28 -7.05 -4.35
CA PRO A 93 -9.58 -7.46 -2.98
C PRO A 93 -8.98 -6.49 -1.95
N ASP A 94 -9.69 -6.27 -0.84
CA ASP A 94 -9.27 -5.39 0.25
C ASP A 94 -8.69 -6.15 1.45
N TRP A 95 -8.35 -5.45 2.55
CA TRP A 95 -7.74 -6.06 3.72
C TRP A 95 -8.69 -6.96 4.54
N SER A 96 -9.96 -7.05 4.18
CA SER A 96 -10.88 -8.03 4.75
C SER A 96 -10.79 -9.41 4.07
N THR A 97 -9.96 -9.56 3.03
CA THR A 97 -9.87 -10.77 2.21
C THR A 97 -8.50 -11.43 2.27
N PRO A 98 -8.40 -12.77 2.29
CA PRO A 98 -7.12 -13.48 2.33
C PRO A 98 -6.29 -13.27 1.05
N GLU A 99 -6.92 -12.94 -0.07
CA GLU A 99 -6.26 -12.67 -1.35
C GLU A 99 -5.35 -11.44 -1.24
N ARG A 100 -5.77 -10.37 -0.54
CA ARG A 100 -4.95 -9.18 -0.30
C ARG A 100 -3.72 -9.53 0.53
N LEU A 101 -3.90 -10.28 1.59
CA LEU A 101 -2.79 -10.74 2.43
C LEU A 101 -1.78 -11.56 1.64
N ALA A 102 -2.24 -12.56 0.88
CA ALA A 102 -1.38 -13.44 0.09
C ALA A 102 -0.63 -12.67 -1.01
N TYR A 103 -1.31 -11.75 -1.69
CA TYR A 103 -0.68 -10.89 -2.71
C TYR A 103 0.40 -10.00 -2.10
N THR A 104 0.11 -9.33 -0.99
CA THR A 104 1.06 -8.43 -0.32
C THR A 104 2.27 -9.20 0.22
N GLY A 105 2.07 -10.41 0.75
CA GLY A 105 3.16 -11.31 1.16
C GLY A 105 4.08 -11.66 0.00
N ARG A 106 3.52 -11.97 -1.17
CA ARG A 106 4.31 -12.22 -2.39
C ARG A 106 5.10 -11.00 -2.83
N LEU A 107 4.51 -9.81 -2.78
CA LEU A 107 5.22 -8.56 -3.07
C LEU A 107 6.38 -8.33 -2.09
N ALA A 108 6.20 -8.67 -0.82
CA ALA A 108 7.27 -8.54 0.18
C ALA A 108 8.44 -9.48 -0.08
N GLU A 109 8.18 -10.73 -0.49
CA GLU A 109 9.24 -11.68 -0.89
C GLU A 109 10.00 -11.21 -2.14
N LEU A 110 9.29 -10.70 -3.13
CA LEU A 110 9.88 -10.11 -4.34
C LEU A 110 10.72 -8.88 -4.01
N LEU A 111 10.18 -7.96 -3.19
CA LEU A 111 10.92 -6.78 -2.77
C LEU A 111 12.18 -7.15 -1.97
N ALA A 112 12.09 -8.13 -1.06
CA ALA A 112 13.24 -8.61 -0.30
C ALA A 112 14.37 -9.16 -1.18
N ALA A 113 14.03 -9.71 -2.35
CA ALA A 113 15.02 -10.20 -3.32
C ALA A 113 15.62 -9.08 -4.19
N LEU A 114 14.87 -8.01 -4.45
CA LEU A 114 15.29 -6.90 -5.31
C LEU A 114 15.87 -5.70 -4.56
N LEU A 115 15.65 -5.64 -3.24
CA LEU A 115 16.06 -4.52 -2.39
C LEU A 115 17.58 -4.47 -2.27
N PRO A 116 18.23 -3.33 -2.50
CA PRO A 116 19.65 -3.15 -2.26
C PRO A 116 20.04 -3.42 -0.80
N ASP A 117 21.28 -3.87 -0.58
CA ASP A 117 21.80 -4.13 0.75
C ASP A 117 21.78 -2.86 1.61
N GLY A 118 21.33 -3.00 2.86
CA GLY A 118 21.23 -1.91 3.82
C GLY A 118 20.08 -0.92 3.56
N ALA A 119 19.31 -1.09 2.49
CA ALA A 119 18.15 -0.24 2.21
C ALA A 119 16.91 -0.72 2.99
N THR A 120 16.05 0.23 3.34
CA THR A 120 14.69 -0.06 3.81
C THR A 120 13.72 -0.04 2.65
N GLY A 121 12.93 -1.10 2.52
CA GLY A 121 11.88 -1.23 1.51
C GLY A 121 10.50 -0.82 2.02
N ASN A 122 9.61 -0.44 1.10
CA ASN A 122 8.20 -0.26 1.44
C ASN A 122 7.26 -0.77 0.34
N ILE A 123 6.07 -1.17 0.76
CA ILE A 123 4.99 -1.58 -0.14
C ILE A 123 3.78 -0.73 0.20
N SER A 124 3.32 0.12 -0.74
CA SER A 124 2.05 0.83 -0.53
C SER A 124 0.87 -0.08 -0.81
N THR A 125 -0.24 0.14 -0.11
CA THR A 125 -1.44 -0.70 -0.18
C THR A 125 -2.70 0.10 0.09
N VAL A 126 -3.85 -0.48 -0.29
CA VAL A 126 -5.16 0.13 -0.07
C VAL A 126 -5.40 0.49 1.41
N PRO A 127 -6.10 1.60 1.69
CA PRO A 127 -6.39 2.06 3.05
C PRO A 127 -7.55 1.28 3.66
N LEU A 128 -7.31 0.01 3.97
CA LEU A 128 -8.24 -1.06 4.41
C LEU A 128 -9.22 -1.48 3.32
N GLY A 129 -9.94 -0.54 2.72
CA GLY A 129 -10.90 -0.76 1.66
C GLY A 129 -11.77 0.48 1.43
N TYR A 130 -12.64 0.39 0.45
CA TYR A 130 -13.55 1.46 0.05
C TYR A 130 -14.76 1.55 1.00
N LYS A 131 -15.19 2.78 1.35
CA LYS A 131 -16.43 3.00 2.11
C LYS A 131 -17.62 2.59 1.25
N ARG A 132 -18.52 1.78 1.77
CA ARG A 132 -19.78 1.50 1.08
C ARG A 132 -20.65 2.76 1.14
N ARG A 133 -21.00 3.35 -0.02
CA ARG A 133 -21.79 4.59 -0.06
C ARG A 133 -23.19 4.38 0.49
N ARG A 134 -23.68 5.36 1.27
CA ARG A 134 -25.06 5.43 1.75
C ARG A 134 -26.12 5.54 0.64
N GLU A 135 -25.74 5.83 -0.61
CA GLU A 135 -26.69 6.12 -1.71
C GLU A 135 -27.35 4.87 -2.31
N GLU A 136 -26.78 3.70 -2.17
CA GLU A 136 -27.47 2.43 -2.48
C GLU A 136 -28.60 2.13 -1.47
N GLU A 137 -28.87 3.04 -0.54
CA GLU A 137 -29.64 2.85 0.69
C GLU A 137 -30.91 3.66 0.79
N LYS A 138 -31.23 4.54 -0.17
CA LYS A 138 -32.49 5.26 -0.18
C LYS A 138 -33.67 4.29 -0.38
N GLY A 139 -34.08 3.64 0.70
CA GLY A 139 -35.25 2.76 0.72
C GLY A 139 -35.27 1.60 1.71
N ARG A 140 -34.22 1.41 2.51
CA ARG A 140 -34.23 0.35 3.54
C ARG A 140 -34.39 0.92 4.95
N LYS A 141 -35.37 0.36 5.68
CA LYS A 141 -35.81 0.78 7.02
C LYS A 141 -34.72 0.63 8.11
N GLU A 142 -34.89 1.35 9.23
CA GLU A 142 -33.99 1.43 10.42
C GLU A 142 -33.53 0.07 10.99
N GLU A 143 -34.31 -1.00 10.82
CA GLU A 143 -33.91 -2.35 11.24
C GLU A 143 -32.65 -2.90 10.57
N GLY A 144 -32.21 -2.30 9.44
CA GLY A 144 -30.96 -2.64 8.77
C GLY A 144 -29.72 -1.96 9.34
N ARG A 145 -29.84 -0.95 10.20
CA ARG A 145 -28.71 -0.11 10.64
C ARG A 145 -27.79 -0.85 11.62
N GLY A 146 -28.33 -1.43 12.67
CA GLY A 146 -27.53 -2.16 13.66
C GLY A 146 -26.80 -3.37 13.07
N ARG A 147 -27.45 -4.12 12.16
CA ARG A 147 -26.81 -5.26 11.47
C ARG A 147 -25.67 -4.83 10.56
N ARG A 148 -25.68 -3.61 10.04
CA ARG A 148 -24.62 -3.07 9.17
C ARG A 148 -23.42 -2.60 9.97
N GLU A 149 -23.65 -1.91 11.07
CA GLU A 149 -22.60 -1.52 12.01
C GLU A 149 -21.87 -2.78 12.47
N GLU A 150 -22.57 -3.86 12.80
CA GLU A 150 -21.96 -5.14 13.15
C GLU A 150 -21.14 -5.77 12.01
N ILE A 151 -21.60 -5.69 10.75
CA ILE A 151 -20.87 -6.19 9.58
C ILE A 151 -19.60 -5.36 9.33
N GLU A 152 -19.65 -4.04 9.50
CA GLU A 152 -18.49 -3.18 9.30
C GLU A 152 -17.48 -3.36 10.44
N ASP A 153 -17.93 -3.53 11.69
CA ASP A 153 -17.06 -3.86 12.82
C ASP A 153 -16.37 -5.23 12.64
N GLN A 154 -17.10 -6.22 12.14
CA GLN A 154 -16.52 -7.53 11.79
C GLN A 154 -15.49 -7.39 10.68
N ARG A 155 -15.77 -6.61 9.64
CA ARG A 155 -14.83 -6.33 8.54
C ARG A 155 -13.57 -5.66 9.06
N MET A 156 -13.71 -4.65 9.92
CA MET A 156 -12.61 -3.95 10.55
C MET A 156 -11.74 -4.91 11.39
N THR A 157 -12.34 -5.75 12.19
CA THR A 157 -11.65 -6.77 12.99
C THR A 157 -10.82 -7.72 12.11
N VAL A 158 -11.37 -8.14 10.96
CA VAL A 158 -10.64 -8.97 9.99
C VAL A 158 -9.46 -8.21 9.38
N CYS A 159 -9.63 -6.93 9.01
CA CYS A 159 -8.55 -6.09 8.48
C CYS A 159 -7.40 -5.98 9.48
N VAL A 160 -7.70 -5.66 10.74
CA VAL A 160 -6.69 -5.57 11.81
C VAL A 160 -5.94 -6.88 12.00
N ARG A 161 -6.66 -8.00 12.02
CA ARG A 161 -6.05 -9.33 12.15
C ARG A 161 -5.11 -9.64 10.99
N GLN A 162 -5.51 -9.36 9.75
CA GLN A 162 -4.67 -9.61 8.58
C GLN A 162 -3.44 -8.70 8.54
N LEU A 163 -3.57 -7.44 8.98
CA LEU A 163 -2.42 -6.53 9.12
C LEU A 163 -1.46 -7.00 10.22
N ALA A 164 -1.97 -7.53 11.34
CA ALA A 164 -1.14 -8.12 12.37
C ALA A 164 -0.38 -9.35 11.87
N VAL A 165 -1.03 -10.23 11.09
CA VAL A 165 -0.37 -11.37 10.39
C VAL A 165 0.70 -10.87 9.43
N MET A 166 0.41 -9.82 8.66
CA MET A 166 1.39 -9.24 7.74
C MET A 166 2.57 -8.63 8.49
N ALA A 167 2.36 -7.98 9.63
CA ALA A 167 3.45 -7.46 10.46
C ALA A 167 4.38 -8.57 10.97
N GLU A 168 3.84 -9.71 11.43
CA GLU A 168 4.63 -10.89 11.78
C GLU A 168 5.40 -11.44 10.58
N PHE A 169 4.74 -11.58 9.43
CA PHE A 169 5.38 -12.06 8.21
C PHE A 169 6.56 -11.17 7.79
N LEU A 170 6.41 -9.85 7.83
CA LEU A 170 7.48 -8.90 7.51
C LEU A 170 8.64 -8.96 8.51
N ASP A 171 8.34 -9.20 9.79
CA ASP A 171 9.36 -9.38 10.82
C ASP A 171 10.17 -10.67 10.60
N ASP A 172 9.48 -11.78 10.35
CA ASP A 172 10.11 -13.06 10.02
C ASP A 172 10.93 -12.97 8.72
N LEU A 173 10.43 -12.26 7.73
CA LEU A 173 11.15 -12.03 6.47
C LEU A 173 12.43 -11.22 6.72
N SER A 174 12.37 -10.21 7.58
CA SER A 174 13.53 -9.41 7.99
C SER A 174 14.59 -10.28 8.67
N VAL A 175 14.20 -11.17 9.57
CA VAL A 175 15.13 -12.09 10.23
C VAL A 175 15.75 -13.08 9.23
N ARG A 176 14.94 -13.67 8.34
CA ARG A 176 15.39 -14.68 7.36
C ARG A 176 16.25 -14.11 6.23
N LYS A 177 15.98 -12.90 5.79
CA LYS A 177 16.58 -12.30 4.60
C LYS A 177 17.48 -11.09 4.89
N GLY A 178 17.50 -10.59 6.13
CA GLY A 178 18.22 -9.37 6.47
C GLY A 178 17.67 -8.11 5.76
N ARG A 179 16.36 -8.09 5.44
CA ARG A 179 15.72 -7.02 4.68
C ARG A 179 14.65 -6.33 5.52
N ASP A 180 14.76 -5.02 5.69
CA ASP A 180 13.76 -4.21 6.41
C ASP A 180 12.70 -3.71 5.44
N ILE A 181 11.45 -4.19 5.60
CA ILE A 181 10.32 -3.83 4.75
C ILE A 181 9.16 -3.37 5.62
N VAL A 182 8.50 -2.29 5.19
CA VAL A 182 7.34 -1.69 5.83
C VAL A 182 6.14 -1.74 4.90
N LEU A 183 5.00 -2.17 5.42
CA LEU A 183 3.73 -2.02 4.72
C LEU A 183 3.21 -0.60 4.96
N ALA A 184 2.90 0.13 3.89
CA ALA A 184 2.48 1.52 3.93
C ALA A 184 1.02 1.65 3.46
N LEU A 185 0.09 1.82 4.40
CA LEU A 185 -1.31 2.12 4.10
C LEU A 185 -1.39 3.50 3.45
N GLU A 186 -2.17 3.64 2.38
CA GLU A 186 -2.26 4.86 1.58
C GLU A 186 -3.64 5.50 1.73
N PRO A 187 -3.84 6.44 2.70
CA PRO A 187 -5.12 7.11 2.90
C PRO A 187 -5.60 7.80 1.63
N GLU A 188 -6.88 7.65 1.34
CA GLU A 188 -7.47 8.12 0.09
C GLU A 188 -8.95 8.50 0.27
N PRO A 189 -9.45 9.54 -0.43
CA PRO A 189 -10.87 9.92 -0.39
C PRO A 189 -11.81 8.75 -0.65
N ASP A 190 -12.96 8.76 0.03
CA ASP A 190 -14.00 7.71 -0.02
C ASP A 190 -13.56 6.33 0.54
N CYS A 191 -12.38 6.21 1.15
CA CYS A 191 -11.90 4.98 1.75
C CYS A 191 -12.06 4.94 3.26
N LEU A 192 -11.91 3.74 3.88
CA LEU A 192 -12.06 3.57 5.34
C LEU A 192 -11.05 4.41 6.14
N LEU A 193 -9.86 4.61 5.58
CA LEU A 193 -8.90 5.61 6.06
C LEU A 193 -8.83 6.72 5.01
N GLU A 194 -9.36 7.88 5.32
CA GLU A 194 -9.47 8.99 4.39
C GLU A 194 -8.68 10.21 4.86
N THR A 195 -8.95 10.69 6.07
CA THR A 195 -8.34 11.89 6.63
C THR A 195 -7.24 11.56 7.63
N THR A 196 -6.42 12.57 7.96
CA THR A 196 -5.42 12.46 9.04
C THR A 196 -6.03 12.01 10.35
N ASP A 197 -7.22 12.53 10.71
CA ASP A 197 -7.94 12.15 11.93
C ASP A 197 -8.41 10.70 11.90
N ASP A 198 -8.94 10.23 10.76
CA ASP A 198 -9.38 8.84 10.60
C ASP A 198 -8.21 7.88 10.80
N VAL A 199 -7.06 8.20 10.20
CA VAL A 199 -5.85 7.38 10.29
C VAL A 199 -5.34 7.27 11.72
N ILE A 200 -5.17 8.42 12.41
CA ILE A 200 -4.64 8.44 13.79
C ILE A 200 -5.57 7.67 14.72
N ARG A 201 -6.87 7.97 14.68
CA ARG A 201 -7.88 7.31 15.51
C ARG A 201 -7.90 5.80 15.26
N TRP A 202 -7.96 5.38 14.01
CA TRP A 202 -7.96 3.96 13.67
C TRP A 202 -6.69 3.24 14.13
N PHE A 203 -5.53 3.88 13.98
CA PHE A 203 -4.27 3.28 14.38
C PHE A 203 -4.23 3.05 15.90
N GLU A 204 -4.66 4.04 16.68
CA GLU A 204 -4.64 3.98 18.15
C GLU A 204 -5.75 3.08 18.71
N ASP A 205 -6.99 3.28 18.27
CA ASP A 205 -8.17 2.64 18.86
C ASP A 205 -8.39 1.21 18.31
N GLU A 206 -8.04 0.96 17.03
CA GLU A 206 -8.30 -0.33 16.39
C GLU A 206 -7.03 -1.15 16.22
N LEU A 207 -6.05 -0.66 15.42
CA LEU A 207 -4.88 -1.46 15.09
C LEU A 207 -4.04 -1.81 16.33
N LEU A 208 -3.69 -0.83 17.15
CA LEU A 208 -2.91 -1.11 18.37
C LEU A 208 -3.74 -1.86 19.40
N HIS A 209 -4.98 -1.45 19.65
CA HIS A 209 -5.81 -2.11 20.66
C HIS A 209 -6.10 -3.58 20.33
N GLN A 210 -6.66 -3.86 19.16
CA GLN A 210 -7.03 -5.23 18.75
C GLN A 210 -5.81 -6.04 18.28
N GLY A 211 -4.90 -5.44 17.51
CA GLY A 211 -3.72 -6.11 16.99
C GLY A 211 -2.75 -6.56 18.09
N ILE A 212 -2.53 -5.73 19.12
CA ILE A 212 -1.74 -6.12 20.30
C ILE A 212 -2.39 -7.32 21.01
N ARG A 213 -3.70 -7.27 21.22
CA ARG A 213 -4.43 -8.41 21.85
C ARG A 213 -4.26 -9.70 21.05
N TRP A 214 -4.37 -9.61 19.73
CA TRP A 214 -4.22 -10.75 18.85
C TRP A 214 -2.79 -11.32 18.87
N LEU A 215 -1.76 -10.46 18.74
CA LEU A 215 -0.35 -10.83 18.73
C LEU A 215 0.16 -11.38 20.07
N SER A 216 -0.37 -10.87 21.18
CA SER A 216 0.02 -11.32 22.52
C SER A 216 -0.83 -12.48 23.07
N GLY A 217 -1.98 -12.76 22.45
CA GLY A 217 -2.96 -13.74 22.97
C GLY A 217 -2.48 -15.19 22.99
N ASN A 218 -1.46 -15.53 22.20
CA ASN A 218 -0.85 -16.87 22.16
C ASN A 218 0.39 -17.00 23.07
N GLY A 219 0.74 -15.96 23.84
CA GLY A 219 1.88 -15.94 24.76
C GLY A 219 3.27 -15.88 24.10
N ARG A 220 3.34 -15.74 22.76
CA ARG A 220 4.62 -15.66 22.05
C ARG A 220 5.29 -14.30 22.17
N ARG A 221 4.48 -13.22 22.36
CA ARG A 221 4.95 -11.84 22.50
C ARG A 221 4.31 -11.19 23.71
N SER A 222 5.04 -10.35 24.40
CA SER A 222 4.48 -9.40 25.36
C SER A 222 3.67 -8.30 24.62
N ARG A 223 2.83 -7.57 25.34
CA ARG A 223 2.08 -6.45 24.78
C ARG A 223 3.00 -5.37 24.17
N GLY A 224 4.12 -5.06 24.86
CA GLY A 224 5.10 -4.09 24.38
C GLY A 224 5.83 -4.54 23.12
N GLU A 225 6.18 -5.81 22.99
CA GLU A 225 6.77 -6.37 21.77
C GLU A 225 5.76 -6.36 20.60
N ALA A 226 4.50 -6.65 20.87
CA ALA A 226 3.43 -6.61 19.88
C ALA A 226 3.21 -5.18 19.37
N GLU A 227 3.17 -4.18 20.24
CA GLU A 227 3.07 -2.77 19.87
C GLU A 227 4.28 -2.31 19.03
N ALA A 228 5.48 -2.61 19.51
CA ALA A 228 6.71 -2.28 18.79
C ALA A 228 6.76 -2.90 17.39
N LEU A 229 6.24 -4.14 17.25
CA LEU A 229 6.13 -4.82 15.95
C LEU A 229 5.18 -4.08 15.01
N LEU A 230 3.97 -3.77 15.46
CA LEU A 230 2.97 -3.06 14.65
C LEU A 230 3.49 -1.70 14.20
N ARG A 231 4.03 -0.89 15.12
CA ARG A 231 4.60 0.43 14.80
C ARG A 231 5.80 0.36 13.85
N ARG A 232 6.59 -0.71 13.92
CA ARG A 232 7.75 -0.91 13.03
C ARG A 232 7.35 -1.36 11.63
N ARG A 233 6.34 -2.24 11.51
CA ARG A 233 6.02 -2.93 10.26
C ARG A 233 4.83 -2.33 9.51
N ILE A 234 3.93 -1.63 10.19
CA ILE A 234 2.78 -0.95 9.58
C ILE A 234 3.01 0.56 9.65
N GLY A 235 3.05 1.19 8.51
CA GLY A 235 3.24 2.62 8.34
C GLY A 235 2.27 3.20 7.33
N LEU A 236 2.57 4.41 6.86
CA LEU A 236 1.73 5.18 5.96
C LEU A 236 2.47 5.51 4.66
N CYS A 237 1.73 5.54 3.57
CA CYS A 237 2.09 6.17 2.31
C CYS A 237 1.30 7.48 2.21
N LEU A 238 1.99 8.61 2.29
CA LEU A 238 1.40 9.93 2.14
C LEU A 238 1.43 10.29 0.64
N ASP A 239 0.28 10.25 -0.02
CA ASP A 239 0.13 10.72 -1.40
C ASP A 239 -0.42 12.15 -1.41
N THR A 240 0.37 13.10 -1.89
CA THR A 240 0.03 14.53 -1.79
C THR A 240 -1.22 14.92 -2.57
N CYS A 241 -1.62 14.18 -3.61
CA CYS A 241 -2.86 14.46 -4.32
C CYS A 241 -4.11 14.03 -3.52
N HIS A 242 -4.02 12.94 -2.74
CA HIS A 242 -5.12 12.50 -1.87
C HIS A 242 -5.41 13.53 -0.78
N PHE A 243 -4.35 14.04 -0.13
CA PHE A 243 -4.50 15.11 0.86
C PHE A 243 -5.04 16.41 0.25
N ALA A 244 -4.58 16.76 -0.97
CA ALA A 244 -5.11 17.94 -1.67
C ALA A 244 -6.62 17.80 -1.98
N VAL A 245 -7.09 16.61 -2.36
CA VAL A 245 -8.52 16.35 -2.61
C VAL A 245 -9.32 16.35 -1.30
N ALA A 246 -8.74 15.87 -0.20
CA ALA A 246 -9.35 15.94 1.13
C ALA A 246 -9.26 17.35 1.76
N PHE A 247 -8.67 18.34 1.08
CA PHE A 247 -8.42 19.68 1.58
C PHE A 247 -7.56 19.73 2.86
N GLU A 248 -6.67 18.75 3.03
CA GLU A 248 -5.69 18.71 4.10
C GLU A 248 -4.33 19.22 3.62
N ASP A 249 -3.60 19.95 4.48
CA ASP A 249 -2.22 20.31 4.21
C ASP A 249 -1.28 19.13 4.50
N PRO A 250 -0.53 18.60 3.50
CA PRO A 250 0.31 17.42 3.67
C PRO A 250 1.41 17.61 4.73
N LEU A 251 1.92 18.83 4.91
CA LEU A 251 2.95 19.10 5.92
C LEU A 251 2.37 19.04 7.33
N THR A 252 1.20 19.62 7.53
CA THR A 252 0.46 19.52 8.80
C THR A 252 0.11 18.07 9.12
N ALA A 253 -0.35 17.29 8.13
CA ALA A 253 -0.62 15.88 8.29
C ALA A 253 0.64 15.08 8.71
N LEU A 254 1.78 15.35 8.07
CA LEU A 254 3.06 14.72 8.41
C LEU A 254 3.46 14.99 9.87
N ILE A 255 3.38 16.25 10.32
CA ILE A 255 3.68 16.63 11.71
C ILE A 255 2.75 15.90 12.70
N ARG A 256 1.47 15.76 12.36
CA ARG A 256 0.50 15.07 13.20
C ARG A 256 0.75 13.58 13.27
N PHE A 257 1.11 12.94 12.16
CA PHE A 257 1.49 11.52 12.13
C PHE A 257 2.76 11.27 12.97
N GLU A 258 3.77 12.13 12.84
CA GLU A 258 4.97 12.05 13.66
C GLU A 258 4.65 12.20 15.17
N SER A 259 3.80 13.17 15.53
CA SER A 259 3.36 13.39 16.91
C SER A 259 2.59 12.19 17.49
N ALA A 260 1.86 11.44 16.66
CA ALA A 260 1.18 10.21 17.03
C ALA A 260 2.09 8.95 16.94
N CYS A 261 3.40 9.14 16.72
CA CYS A 261 4.37 8.04 16.52
C CYS A 261 3.97 7.09 15.38
N LEU A 262 3.35 7.61 14.32
CA LEU A 262 3.05 6.86 13.11
C LEU A 262 4.16 7.03 12.08
N ARG A 263 4.70 5.90 11.60
CA ARG A 263 5.77 5.90 10.62
C ARG A 263 5.23 6.25 9.23
N VAL A 264 5.64 7.38 8.66
CA VAL A 264 5.48 7.64 7.23
C VAL A 264 6.62 6.95 6.49
N ALA A 265 6.30 5.82 5.83
CA ALA A 265 7.28 4.97 5.16
C ALA A 265 7.52 5.41 3.71
N ARG A 266 6.60 6.18 3.14
CA ARG A 266 6.66 6.67 1.76
C ARG A 266 5.90 7.99 1.63
N ILE A 267 6.44 8.88 0.79
CA ILE A 267 5.73 10.07 0.30
C ILE A 267 5.66 9.96 -1.22
N GLN A 268 4.47 10.05 -1.79
CA GLN A 268 4.25 10.17 -3.23
C GLN A 268 4.00 11.64 -3.54
N LEU A 269 4.89 12.23 -4.33
CA LEU A 269 4.73 13.59 -4.84
C LEU A 269 3.88 13.52 -6.11
N SER A 270 2.65 13.94 -5.99
CA SER A 270 1.64 13.91 -7.03
C SER A 270 0.82 15.21 -7.01
N ALA A 271 -0.04 15.42 -7.98
CA ALA A 271 -0.88 16.62 -8.05
C ALA A 271 -2.32 16.26 -8.43
N ALA A 272 -3.27 16.88 -7.75
CA ALA A 272 -4.68 16.84 -8.12
C ALA A 272 -5.05 18.02 -9.02
N LEU A 273 -6.06 17.81 -9.87
CA LEU A 273 -6.63 18.89 -10.68
C LEU A 273 -7.34 19.90 -9.75
N ARG A 274 -7.01 21.18 -9.91
CA ARG A 274 -7.73 22.28 -9.29
C ARG A 274 -8.58 22.98 -10.35
N ALA A 275 -9.87 23.03 -10.14
CA ALA A 275 -10.81 23.75 -10.99
C ALA A 275 -11.71 24.67 -10.16
N THR A 276 -12.05 25.84 -10.70
CA THR A 276 -13.10 26.69 -10.14
C THR A 276 -14.43 26.20 -10.72
N VAL A 277 -15.35 25.77 -9.86
CA VAL A 277 -16.70 25.38 -10.29
C VAL A 277 -17.50 26.65 -10.53
N SER A 278 -18.01 26.83 -11.75
CA SER A 278 -18.95 27.87 -12.13
C SER A 278 -20.33 27.23 -12.44
N GLU A 279 -21.39 28.04 -12.42
CA GLU A 279 -22.73 27.57 -12.81
C GLU A 279 -22.77 26.94 -14.21
N ASP A 280 -21.89 27.42 -15.12
CA ASP A 280 -21.77 26.90 -16.48
C ASP A 280 -20.98 25.58 -16.57
N SER A 281 -20.39 25.11 -15.48
CA SER A 281 -19.55 23.89 -15.41
C SER A 281 -20.27 22.70 -14.74
N LEU A 282 -21.52 22.87 -14.35
CA LEU A 282 -22.42 21.85 -13.82
C LEU A 282 -23.40 21.38 -14.90
#